data_1c3842bf7806158233b15f902d8aa751
#
_entry.id   1c3842bf7806158233b15f902d8aa751
#
_cell.length_a   1.000
_cell.length_b   1.000
_cell.length_c   1.000
_cell.angle_alpha   90.00
_cell.angle_beta   90.00
_cell.angle_gamma   90.00
#
_symmetry.space_group_name_H-M   'P 1'
#
loop_
_entity.id
_entity.type
_entity.pdbx_description
1 polymer ?
#
loop_
_entity_poly.entity_id
_entity_poly.type
_entity_poly.pdbx_seq_one_letter_code
_entity_poly.pdbx_strand_id
1 'polypeptide(L)'
;MYSRNPIRSAFVASVFLVFAATGAQANELIEKFYGSYVGSGSAKVLGEDEIEERDLDVTIESFKDDGFTLKWITVVRGANGARTSEDVKRREVEENFVPVEDKENVFILAPTGGLFQKSELPNPLLGEAVRWAAIKGNDMTVYSLAINETGGSELQVYRRSLTEKGMDITFMRLQDEDVKVRMSGTLVRTQ
;
A
#
# COMPACT_ATOMS: atom_id res chain seq x y z
N MET A 1 -74.05 -32.73 -25.89
CA MET A 1 -73.34 -32.94 -24.63
C MET A 1 -71.89 -32.74 -24.91
N TYR A 2 -71.39 -31.51 -24.71
CA TYR A 2 -70.04 -31.08 -25.09
C TYR A 2 -69.22 -30.89 -23.77
N SER A 3 -68.18 -31.69 -23.63
CA SER A 3 -67.22 -31.55 -22.50
C SER A 3 -66.04 -30.66 -22.95
N ARG A 4 -65.84 -29.54 -22.32
CA ARG A 4 -64.68 -28.65 -22.50
C ARG A 4 -63.63 -28.94 -21.43
N ASN A 5 -62.45 -29.38 -21.86
CA ASN A 5 -61.26 -29.45 -21.03
C ASN A 5 -60.57 -28.07 -20.95
N PRO A 6 -60.17 -27.59 -19.78
CA PRO A 6 -59.34 -26.41 -19.68
C PRO A 6 -57.87 -26.78 -19.74
N ILE A 7 -57.15 -26.12 -20.66
CA ILE A 7 -55.69 -26.15 -20.79
C ILE A 7 -55.10 -25.35 -19.63
N ARG A 8 -54.32 -26.01 -18.76
CA ARG A 8 -53.52 -25.36 -17.73
C ARG A 8 -52.18 -24.93 -18.35
N SER A 9 -52.00 -23.64 -18.55
CA SER A 9 -50.71 -23.03 -18.89
C SER A 9 -49.83 -22.97 -17.66
N ALA A 10 -48.75 -23.73 -17.66
CA ALA A 10 -47.69 -23.63 -16.65
C ALA A 10 -46.73 -22.49 -17.02
N PHE A 11 -46.75 -21.42 -16.26
CA PHE A 11 -45.74 -20.36 -16.32
C PHE A 11 -44.49 -20.84 -15.56
N VAL A 12 -43.41 -21.12 -16.31
CA VAL A 12 -42.07 -21.34 -15.72
C VAL A 12 -41.43 -19.98 -15.54
N ALA A 13 -41.39 -19.53 -14.29
CA ALA A 13 -40.63 -18.33 -13.92
C ALA A 13 -39.15 -18.70 -13.81
N SER A 14 -38.34 -18.33 -14.79
CA SER A 14 -36.87 -18.43 -14.71
C SER A 14 -36.33 -17.30 -13.81
N VAL A 15 -35.95 -17.63 -12.61
CA VAL A 15 -35.19 -16.71 -11.71
C VAL A 15 -33.77 -16.70 -12.20
N PHE A 16 -33.36 -15.60 -12.85
CA PHE A 16 -31.96 -15.32 -13.12
C PHE A 16 -31.30 -14.85 -11.83
N LEU A 17 -30.47 -15.70 -11.18
CA LEU A 17 -29.55 -15.29 -10.14
C LEU A 17 -28.39 -14.53 -10.80
N VAL A 18 -28.41 -13.21 -10.67
CA VAL A 18 -27.25 -12.38 -10.98
C VAL A 18 -26.31 -12.45 -9.76
N PHE A 19 -25.32 -13.31 -9.84
CA PHE A 19 -24.19 -13.26 -8.90
C PHE A 19 -23.36 -12.02 -9.24
N ALA A 20 -23.42 -11.02 -8.38
CA ALA A 20 -22.53 -9.87 -8.44
C ALA A 20 -21.11 -10.35 -8.08
N ALA A 21 -20.25 -10.50 -9.09
CA ALA A 21 -18.82 -10.75 -8.92
C ALA A 21 -18.11 -9.44 -8.52
N THR A 22 -18.27 -9.01 -7.28
CA THR A 22 -17.63 -7.79 -6.76
C THR A 22 -16.24 -8.02 -6.15
N GLY A 23 -15.82 -9.28 -5.96
CA GLY A 23 -14.51 -9.60 -5.38
C GLY A 23 -13.32 -9.61 -6.37
N ALA A 24 -13.58 -9.74 -7.68
CA ALA A 24 -12.50 -9.93 -8.65
C ALA A 24 -11.73 -8.65 -9.03
N GLN A 25 -12.31 -7.47 -8.85
CA GLN A 25 -11.69 -6.21 -9.29
C GLN A 25 -10.59 -5.68 -8.34
N ALA A 26 -10.67 -5.97 -7.04
CA ALA A 26 -9.67 -5.51 -6.07
C ALA A 26 -8.32 -6.23 -6.28
N ASN A 27 -8.36 -7.51 -6.64
CA ASN A 27 -7.17 -8.32 -6.90
C ASN A 27 -6.43 -7.87 -8.17
N GLU A 28 -7.17 -7.52 -9.21
CA GLU A 28 -6.62 -7.11 -10.51
C GLU A 28 -5.79 -5.81 -10.43
N LEU A 29 -6.13 -4.88 -9.54
CA LEU A 29 -5.39 -3.62 -9.39
C LEU A 29 -4.07 -3.79 -8.66
N ILE A 30 -4.01 -4.61 -7.59
CA ILE A 30 -2.76 -4.83 -6.86
C ILE A 30 -1.78 -5.67 -7.67
N GLU A 31 -2.24 -6.63 -8.48
CA GLU A 31 -1.40 -7.50 -9.31
C GLU A 31 -0.51 -6.72 -10.28
N LYS A 32 -0.94 -5.56 -10.75
CA LYS A 32 -0.13 -4.69 -11.61
C LYS A 32 1.17 -4.23 -10.95
N PHE A 33 1.16 -4.14 -9.61
CA PHE A 33 2.30 -3.69 -8.82
C PHE A 33 3.26 -4.82 -8.45
N TYR A 34 2.87 -6.10 -8.57
CA TYR A 34 3.74 -7.22 -8.22
C TYR A 34 5.02 -7.21 -9.03
N GLY A 35 6.15 -7.44 -8.34
CA GLY A 35 7.47 -7.50 -8.92
C GLY A 35 8.52 -6.83 -8.06
N SER A 36 9.74 -6.81 -8.58
CA SER A 36 10.91 -6.18 -7.96
C SER A 36 11.34 -4.97 -8.76
N TYR A 37 11.70 -3.91 -8.06
CA TYR A 37 12.01 -2.61 -8.63
C TYR A 37 13.25 -2.05 -7.94
N VAL A 38 14.23 -1.58 -8.72
CA VAL A 38 15.46 -0.99 -8.19
C VAL A 38 15.73 0.36 -8.85
N GLY A 39 16.31 1.28 -8.09
CA GLY A 39 16.64 2.60 -8.60
C GLY A 39 17.19 3.53 -7.54
N SER A 40 16.98 4.81 -7.73
CA SER A 40 17.50 5.83 -6.82
C SER A 40 16.52 7.00 -6.69
N GLY A 41 16.75 7.79 -5.67
CA GLY A 41 16.00 9.01 -5.43
C GLY A 41 16.77 9.96 -4.53
N SER A 42 16.21 11.13 -4.35
CA SER A 42 16.76 12.16 -3.46
C SER A 42 15.74 12.59 -2.43
N ALA A 43 16.20 12.84 -1.23
CA ALA A 43 15.39 13.34 -0.12
C ALA A 43 15.92 14.69 0.36
N LYS A 44 14.98 15.59 0.70
CA LYS A 44 15.28 16.88 1.28
C LYS A 44 14.50 17.06 2.58
N VAL A 45 15.21 17.40 3.65
CA VAL A 45 14.63 17.92 4.88
C VAL A 45 14.35 19.41 4.68
N LEU A 46 13.13 19.87 4.90
CA LEU A 46 12.80 21.26 4.73
C LEU A 46 13.46 22.12 5.84
N GLY A 47 14.17 23.16 5.43
CA GLY A 47 14.98 23.99 6.30
C GLY A 47 16.46 23.61 6.31
N GLU A 48 16.83 22.52 5.65
CA GLU A 48 18.24 22.13 5.44
C GLU A 48 18.60 22.30 3.96
N ASP A 49 19.85 22.67 3.70
CA ASP A 49 20.34 22.84 2.31
C ASP A 49 20.81 21.51 1.72
N GLU A 50 21.06 20.51 2.56
CA GLU A 50 21.57 19.21 2.14
C GLU A 50 20.49 18.36 1.48
N ILE A 51 20.85 17.71 0.37
CA ILE A 51 20.04 16.72 -0.32
C ILE A 51 20.70 15.35 -0.11
N GLU A 52 19.95 14.42 0.46
CA GLU A 52 20.41 13.04 0.62
C GLU A 52 20.08 12.21 -0.62
N GLU A 53 21.11 11.64 -1.25
CA GLU A 53 20.94 10.64 -2.30
C GLU A 53 20.69 9.26 -1.70
N ARG A 54 19.76 8.51 -2.28
CA ARG A 54 19.32 7.20 -1.78
C ARG A 54 19.24 6.17 -2.90
N ASP A 55 19.81 4.98 -2.66
CA ASP A 55 19.48 3.80 -3.45
C ASP A 55 18.21 3.16 -2.86
N LEU A 56 17.32 2.73 -3.74
CA LEU A 56 15.99 2.23 -3.40
C LEU A 56 15.77 0.87 -4.06
N ASP A 57 15.27 -0.07 -3.28
CA ASP A 57 14.84 -1.38 -3.74
C ASP A 57 13.45 -1.63 -3.18
N VAL A 58 12.49 -2.02 -4.02
CA VAL A 58 11.11 -2.27 -3.64
C VAL A 58 10.66 -3.59 -4.23
N THR A 59 10.11 -4.45 -3.41
CA THR A 59 9.47 -5.70 -3.84
C THR A 59 8.02 -5.70 -3.36
N ILE A 60 7.11 -6.08 -4.25
CA ILE A 60 5.68 -6.21 -3.96
C ILE A 60 5.25 -7.60 -4.41
N GLU A 61 4.70 -8.38 -3.49
CA GLU A 61 4.32 -9.78 -3.71
C GLU A 61 2.92 -10.05 -3.14
N SER A 62 2.27 -11.11 -3.58
CA SER A 62 1.00 -11.54 -3.01
C SER A 62 1.15 -11.98 -1.55
N PHE A 63 0.15 -11.70 -0.73
CA PHE A 63 0.08 -12.12 0.67
C PHE A 63 -1.32 -12.61 1.00
N LYS A 64 -1.45 -13.88 1.43
CA LYS A 64 -2.74 -14.52 1.75
C LYS A 64 -3.78 -14.31 0.64
N ASP A 65 -5.04 -14.41 1.02
CA ASP A 65 -6.17 -14.21 0.13
C ASP A 65 -6.36 -12.70 -0.12
N ASP A 66 -6.01 -12.19 -1.29
CA ASP A 66 -6.20 -10.81 -1.75
C ASP A 66 -5.36 -9.71 -1.07
N GLY A 67 -4.39 -10.06 -0.22
CA GLY A 67 -3.45 -9.12 0.37
C GLY A 67 -2.13 -9.01 -0.40
N PHE A 68 -1.22 -8.16 0.11
CA PHE A 68 0.12 -8.04 -0.46
C PHE A 68 1.19 -7.80 0.61
N THR A 69 2.40 -8.26 0.32
CA THR A 69 3.62 -7.91 1.04
C THR A 69 4.31 -6.78 0.32
N LEU A 70 4.68 -5.75 1.04
CA LEU A 70 5.49 -4.65 0.56
C LEU A 70 6.81 -4.63 1.33
N LYS A 71 7.90 -4.86 0.61
CA LYS A 71 9.25 -4.80 1.13
C LYS A 71 10.02 -3.67 0.47
N TRP A 72 10.77 -2.90 1.26
CA TRP A 72 11.67 -1.90 0.68
C TRP A 72 12.97 -1.79 1.46
N ILE A 73 14.04 -1.55 0.72
CA ILE A 73 15.36 -1.28 1.24
C ILE A 73 15.74 0.13 0.79
N THR A 74 16.21 0.91 1.73
CA THR A 74 16.76 2.25 1.48
C THR A 74 18.19 2.29 1.95
N VAL A 75 19.09 2.71 1.09
CA VAL A 75 20.50 2.96 1.40
C VAL A 75 20.77 4.44 1.19
N VAL A 76 21.03 5.16 2.27
CA VAL A 76 21.44 6.57 2.22
C VAL A 76 22.92 6.61 1.88
N ARG A 77 23.29 7.34 0.83
CA ARG A 77 24.68 7.60 0.45
C ARG A 77 25.21 8.71 1.33
N GLY A 78 26.45 8.57 1.81
CA GLY A 78 27.13 9.61 2.57
C GLY A 78 27.33 10.90 1.77
N ALA A 79 27.65 11.97 2.45
CA ALA A 79 28.02 13.24 1.83
C ALA A 79 29.10 13.03 0.75
N ASN A 80 28.90 13.63 -0.41
CA ASN A 80 29.74 13.45 -1.62
C ASN A 80 29.50 12.14 -2.41
N GLY A 81 28.40 11.41 -2.20
CA GLY A 81 28.09 10.20 -2.94
C GLY A 81 29.00 9.00 -2.64
N ALA A 82 29.86 9.11 -1.62
CA ALA A 82 30.77 8.05 -1.23
C ALA A 82 30.03 6.85 -0.67
N ARG A 83 30.31 5.67 -1.18
CA ARG A 83 29.82 4.36 -0.70
C ARG A 83 30.81 3.77 0.32
N THR A 84 31.35 4.57 1.22
CA THR A 84 32.23 4.06 2.27
C THR A 84 31.41 3.48 3.40
N SER A 85 31.82 2.34 3.93
CA SER A 85 31.06 1.53 4.90
C SER A 85 30.70 2.24 6.23
N GLU A 86 31.34 3.34 6.55
CA GLU A 86 31.13 4.07 7.80
C GLU A 86 29.97 5.07 7.75
N ASP A 87 29.60 5.55 6.53
CA ASP A 87 28.58 6.57 6.33
C ASP A 87 27.28 6.04 5.67
N VAL A 88 27.22 4.75 5.36
CA VAL A 88 26.06 4.14 4.70
C VAL A 88 25.03 3.70 5.73
N LYS A 89 23.86 4.35 5.74
CA LYS A 89 22.71 3.94 6.54
C LYS A 89 21.78 3.07 5.68
N ARG A 90 21.67 1.78 6.00
CA ARG A 90 20.74 0.85 5.39
C ARG A 90 19.52 0.64 6.28
N ARG A 91 18.34 0.80 5.72
CA ARG A 91 17.07 0.46 6.37
C ARG A 91 16.31 -0.53 5.48
N GLU A 92 15.82 -1.58 6.10
CA GLU A 92 14.95 -2.57 5.46
C GLU A 92 13.63 -2.63 6.24
N VAL A 93 12.53 -2.67 5.53
CA VAL A 93 11.18 -2.77 6.09
C VAL A 93 10.38 -3.75 5.24
N GLU A 94 9.63 -4.62 5.89
CA GLU A 94 8.68 -5.54 5.28
C GLU A 94 7.34 -5.41 6.00
N GLU A 95 6.29 -5.21 5.25
CA GLU A 95 4.93 -5.01 5.75
C GLU A 95 3.94 -5.82 4.94
N ASN A 96 3.03 -6.47 5.65
CA ASN A 96 1.94 -7.22 5.04
C ASN A 96 0.65 -6.43 5.17
N PHE A 97 -0.09 -6.35 4.09
CA PHE A 97 -1.36 -5.65 4.02
C PHE A 97 -2.48 -6.62 3.66
N VAL A 98 -3.63 -6.48 4.31
CA VAL A 98 -4.84 -7.26 4.04
C VAL A 98 -5.98 -6.33 3.65
N PRO A 99 -6.91 -6.76 2.79
CA PRO A 99 -8.02 -5.91 2.36
C PRO A 99 -8.91 -5.54 3.54
N VAL A 100 -9.48 -4.34 3.49
CA VAL A 100 -10.50 -3.87 4.43
C VAL A 100 -11.86 -4.30 3.91
N GLU A 101 -12.64 -4.99 4.75
CA GLU A 101 -14.01 -5.40 4.43
C GLU A 101 -14.85 -4.19 4.02
N ASP A 102 -15.68 -4.35 2.99
CA ASP A 102 -16.55 -3.32 2.41
C ASP A 102 -15.84 -2.06 1.86
N LYS A 103 -14.52 -2.13 1.64
CA LYS A 103 -13.73 -1.04 1.03
C LYS A 103 -12.94 -1.56 -0.16
N GLU A 104 -13.33 -1.17 -1.35
CA GLU A 104 -12.59 -1.52 -2.56
C GLU A 104 -11.21 -0.86 -2.58
N ASN A 105 -10.19 -1.65 -2.87
CA ASN A 105 -8.81 -1.17 -3.06
C ASN A 105 -8.20 -0.44 -1.86
N VAL A 106 -8.72 -0.69 -0.64
CA VAL A 106 -8.18 -0.21 0.62
C VAL A 106 -7.68 -1.40 1.44
N PHE A 107 -6.47 -1.27 1.96
CA PHE A 107 -5.80 -2.31 2.72
C PHE A 107 -5.32 -1.74 4.05
N ILE A 108 -5.29 -2.56 5.09
CA ILE A 108 -4.72 -2.20 6.39
C ILE A 108 -3.52 -3.08 6.66
N LEU A 109 -2.55 -2.56 7.44
CA LEU A 109 -1.43 -3.36 7.90
C LEU A 109 -1.96 -4.61 8.61
N ALA A 110 -1.49 -5.78 8.16
CA ALA A 110 -1.90 -7.04 8.76
C ALA A 110 -1.52 -7.07 10.24
N PRO A 111 -2.44 -7.49 11.10
CA PRO A 111 -2.16 -7.58 12.52
C PRO A 111 -1.00 -8.53 12.79
N THR A 112 -0.03 -8.10 13.59
CA THR A 112 1.06 -8.94 14.08
C THR A 112 0.59 -9.67 15.34
N GLY A 113 0.24 -10.96 15.20
CA GLY A 113 -0.16 -11.78 16.35
C GLY A 113 -0.05 -13.27 16.01
N GLY A 114 0.46 -14.07 16.97
CA GLY A 114 0.45 -15.54 16.90
C GLY A 114 -0.97 -16.08 17.16
N LEU A 115 -1.17 -17.40 16.92
CA LEU A 115 -2.43 -18.15 17.06
C LEU A 115 -3.16 -17.95 18.42
N PHE A 116 -2.51 -17.38 19.42
CA PHE A 116 -3.02 -17.20 20.80
C PHE A 116 -2.97 -15.76 21.31
N GLN A 117 -2.50 -14.79 20.51
CA GLN A 117 -2.55 -13.38 20.87
C GLN A 117 -3.71 -12.71 20.16
N LYS A 118 -4.56 -12.04 20.95
CA LYS A 118 -5.59 -11.14 20.43
C LYS A 118 -4.86 -10.04 19.66
N SER A 119 -5.02 -10.02 18.37
CA SER A 119 -4.46 -8.97 17.54
C SER A 119 -5.21 -7.68 17.83
N GLU A 120 -4.58 -6.77 18.56
CA GLU A 120 -5.12 -5.44 18.77
C GLU A 120 -4.70 -4.56 17.58
N LEU A 121 -5.63 -3.77 17.07
CA LEU A 121 -5.30 -2.75 16.09
C LEU A 121 -4.45 -1.68 16.77
N PRO A 122 -3.42 -1.14 16.06
CA PRO A 122 -2.59 -0.08 16.61
C PRO A 122 -3.46 1.11 17.05
N ASN A 123 -3.15 1.67 18.21
CA ASN A 123 -3.84 2.85 18.73
C ASN A 123 -2.97 4.09 18.50
N PRO A 124 -3.33 4.97 17.56
CA PRO A 124 -2.53 6.15 17.26
C PRO A 124 -2.45 7.14 18.43
N LEU A 125 -3.42 7.12 19.36
CA LEU A 125 -3.40 7.96 20.56
C LEU A 125 -2.35 7.52 21.59
N LEU A 126 -1.82 6.30 21.45
CA LEU A 126 -0.70 5.78 22.27
C LEU A 126 0.64 5.87 21.54
N GLY A 127 0.72 6.62 20.45
CA GLY A 127 1.94 6.75 19.65
C GLY A 127 2.20 5.59 18.68
N GLU A 128 1.28 4.60 18.63
CA GLU A 128 1.38 3.48 17.70
C GLU A 128 0.92 3.93 16.31
N ALA A 129 1.75 3.72 15.29
CA ALA A 129 1.41 4.12 13.94
C ALA A 129 0.34 3.23 13.32
N VAL A 130 -0.80 3.81 12.96
CA VAL A 130 -1.79 3.15 12.09
C VAL A 130 -1.33 3.27 10.66
N ARG A 131 -1.32 2.14 9.93
CA ARG A 131 -0.89 2.08 8.54
C ARG A 131 -1.96 1.48 7.65
N TRP A 132 -2.19 2.12 6.52
CA TRP A 132 -3.10 1.63 5.50
C TRP A 132 -2.59 1.96 4.11
N ALA A 133 -3.07 1.25 3.12
CA ALA A 133 -2.78 1.49 1.72
C ALA A 133 -4.07 1.69 0.93
N ALA A 134 -4.01 2.49 -0.11
CA ALA A 134 -5.08 2.67 -1.07
C ALA A 134 -4.51 2.59 -2.50
N ILE A 135 -5.22 1.90 -3.39
CA ILE A 135 -4.85 1.76 -4.79
C ILE A 135 -5.89 2.44 -5.67
N LYS A 136 -5.43 3.32 -6.57
CA LYS A 136 -6.30 3.99 -7.55
C LYS A 136 -5.62 4.00 -8.91
N GLY A 137 -6.11 3.19 -9.83
CA GLY A 137 -5.51 3.05 -11.16
C GLY A 137 -4.07 2.54 -11.07
N ASN A 138 -3.11 3.37 -11.46
CA ASN A 138 -1.67 3.05 -11.43
C ASN A 138 -0.96 3.61 -10.19
N ASP A 139 -1.69 4.15 -9.22
CA ASP A 139 -1.13 4.72 -8.00
C ASP A 139 -1.45 3.84 -6.79
N MET A 140 -0.42 3.43 -6.06
CA MET A 140 -0.50 2.86 -4.71
C MET A 140 0.01 3.89 -3.72
N THR A 141 -0.81 4.25 -2.73
CA THR A 141 -0.40 5.16 -1.66
C THR A 141 -0.49 4.44 -0.32
N VAL A 142 0.61 4.41 0.41
CA VAL A 142 0.68 3.91 1.78
C VAL A 142 0.78 5.09 2.72
N TYR A 143 -0.05 5.07 3.74
CA TYR A 143 -0.12 6.09 4.79
C TYR A 143 0.33 5.49 6.12
N SER A 144 0.95 6.32 6.94
CA SER A 144 1.28 6.01 8.33
C SER A 144 0.95 7.22 9.19
N LEU A 145 0.04 7.08 10.13
CA LEU A 145 -0.38 8.14 11.06
C LEU A 145 -0.06 7.73 12.48
N ALA A 146 0.63 8.59 13.20
CA ALA A 146 0.86 8.46 14.64
C ALA A 146 0.56 9.80 15.33
N ILE A 147 0.20 9.74 16.62
CA ILE A 147 0.03 10.91 17.48
C ILE A 147 1.07 10.81 18.59
N ASN A 148 1.87 11.84 18.78
CA ASN A 148 2.91 11.86 19.81
C ASN A 148 2.31 12.16 21.20
N GLU A 149 3.10 11.99 22.25
CA GLU A 149 2.67 12.19 23.65
C GLU A 149 2.20 13.63 23.95
N THR A 150 2.60 14.59 23.14
CA THR A 150 2.18 16.00 23.28
C THR A 150 0.94 16.34 22.49
N GLY A 151 0.33 15.35 21.81
CA GLY A 151 -0.87 15.50 20.98
C GLY A 151 -0.59 15.96 19.55
N GLY A 152 0.69 16.16 19.18
CA GLY A 152 1.09 16.44 17.81
C GLY A 152 0.94 15.22 16.90
N SER A 153 0.68 15.44 15.62
CA SER A 153 0.50 14.37 14.62
C SER A 153 1.73 14.23 13.72
N GLU A 154 2.05 12.99 13.35
CA GLU A 154 2.96 12.68 12.25
C GLU A 154 2.22 11.86 11.19
N LEU A 155 2.14 12.40 9.97
CA LEU A 155 1.62 11.70 8.81
C LEU A 155 2.74 11.47 7.80
N GLN A 156 2.94 10.21 7.42
CA GLN A 156 3.83 9.82 6.35
C GLN A 156 3.00 9.31 5.16
N VAL A 157 3.34 9.78 3.97
CA VAL A 157 2.66 9.43 2.72
C VAL A 157 3.69 8.92 1.73
N TYR A 158 3.55 7.66 1.33
CA TYR A 158 4.39 6.98 0.34
C TYR A 158 3.54 6.69 -0.89
N ARG A 159 3.77 7.38 -1.98
CA ARG A 159 3.09 7.11 -3.24
C ARG A 159 4.02 6.41 -4.21
N ARG A 160 3.51 5.40 -4.88
CA ARG A 160 4.15 4.62 -5.93
C ARG A 160 3.25 4.66 -7.16
N SER A 161 3.76 5.22 -8.24
CA SER A 161 3.02 5.39 -9.49
C SER A 161 3.67 4.52 -10.56
N LEU A 162 2.94 3.53 -11.10
CA LEU A 162 3.44 2.68 -12.16
C LEU A 162 3.69 3.48 -13.44
N THR A 163 4.83 3.21 -14.06
CA THR A 163 5.24 3.74 -15.35
C THR A 163 5.48 2.59 -16.34
N GLU A 164 5.73 2.90 -17.60
CA GLU A 164 6.05 1.87 -18.61
C GLU A 164 7.32 1.05 -18.28
N LYS A 165 8.27 1.63 -17.55
CA LYS A 165 9.55 1.00 -17.22
C LYS A 165 9.70 0.52 -15.80
N GLY A 166 8.75 0.86 -14.92
CA GLY A 166 8.84 0.53 -13.50
C GLY A 166 7.89 1.37 -12.66
N MET A 167 8.41 2.18 -11.74
CA MET A 167 7.59 3.08 -10.93
C MET A 167 8.32 4.35 -10.50
N ASP A 168 7.58 5.43 -10.37
CA ASP A 168 8.00 6.63 -9.67
C ASP A 168 7.56 6.55 -8.21
N ILE A 169 8.44 6.98 -7.31
CA ILE A 169 8.17 7.03 -5.87
C ILE A 169 8.21 8.48 -5.41
N THR A 170 7.23 8.85 -4.58
CA THR A 170 7.29 10.06 -3.78
C THR A 170 7.01 9.73 -2.31
N PHE A 171 7.70 10.43 -1.44
CA PHE A 171 7.48 10.35 0.00
C PHE A 171 7.36 11.74 0.58
N MET A 172 6.45 11.88 1.53
CA MET A 172 6.27 13.10 2.29
C MET A 172 6.04 12.76 3.77
N ARG A 173 6.72 13.49 4.65
CA ARG A 173 6.47 13.45 6.09
C ARG A 173 5.98 14.81 6.54
N LEU A 174 4.79 14.80 7.12
CA LEU A 174 4.20 15.98 7.75
C LEU A 174 4.27 15.80 9.27
N GLN A 175 4.51 16.87 9.98
CA GLN A 175 4.42 16.96 11.43
C GLN A 175 3.60 18.21 11.74
N ASP A 176 2.48 18.03 12.43
CA ASP A 176 1.55 19.09 12.76
C ASP A 176 1.17 19.96 11.53
N GLU A 177 0.80 19.31 10.42
CA GLU A 177 0.45 19.90 9.12
C GLU A 177 1.65 20.48 8.32
N ASP A 178 2.81 20.70 8.95
CA ASP A 178 4.02 21.17 8.26
C ASP A 178 4.74 20.01 7.54
N VAL A 179 5.09 20.23 6.28
CA VAL A 179 5.95 19.30 5.56
C VAL A 179 7.38 19.41 6.10
N LYS A 180 7.92 18.31 6.63
CA LYS A 180 9.28 18.24 7.16
C LYS A 180 10.26 17.56 6.19
N VAL A 181 9.80 16.56 5.43
CA VAL A 181 10.65 15.83 4.49
C VAL A 181 9.89 15.60 3.19
N ARG A 182 10.59 15.73 2.07
CA ARG A 182 10.13 15.27 0.76
C ARG A 182 11.19 14.39 0.12
N MET A 183 10.77 13.34 -0.58
CA MET A 183 11.63 12.48 -1.37
C MET A 183 10.95 12.20 -2.70
N SER A 184 11.74 12.09 -3.75
CA SER A 184 11.30 11.56 -5.04
C SER A 184 12.36 10.59 -5.58
N GLY A 185 11.93 9.62 -6.39
CA GLY A 185 12.83 8.66 -7.01
C GLY A 185 12.15 7.93 -8.15
N THR A 186 12.95 7.30 -8.99
CA THR A 186 12.51 6.48 -10.11
C THR A 186 13.14 5.10 -10.01
N LEU A 187 12.33 4.07 -10.17
CA LEU A 187 12.74 2.67 -10.12
C LEU A 187 12.42 1.99 -11.44
N VAL A 188 13.28 1.08 -11.83
CA VAL A 188 13.10 0.22 -13.00
C VAL A 188 12.66 -1.16 -12.52
N ARG A 189 11.68 -1.76 -13.20
CA ARG A 189 11.24 -3.12 -12.91
C ARG A 189 12.32 -4.10 -13.35
N THR A 190 12.69 -5.05 -12.47
CA THR A 190 13.73 -6.05 -12.73
C THR A 190 13.17 -7.46 -12.89
N GLN A 191 12.00 -7.73 -12.35
CA GLN A 191 11.26 -9.00 -12.46
C GLN A 191 9.76 -8.74 -12.43
#